data_e14f028b7d0520d902b93769229c19da
#
_entry.id   e14f028b7d0520d902b93769229c19da
#
_cell.length_a   1.000
_cell.length_b   1.000
_cell.length_c   1.000
_cell.angle_alpha   90.00
_cell.angle_beta   90.00
_cell.angle_gamma   90.00
#
_symmetry.space_group_name_H-M   'P 1'
#
loop_
_entity.id
_entity.type
_entity.pdbx_description
1 polymer ?
#
loop_
_entity_poly.entity_id
_entity_poly.type
_entity_poly.pdbx_seq_one_letter_code
_entity_poly.pdbx_strand_id
1 'polypeptide(L)'
;MRRLNNSNELKIGAFLSYVQTGAQILVALLYTPVMLRILGQNEYGLYNTISSTISMLSVLSLGFSNAYIRFYARYKVNEEKEKIERLNGLFLLVYFIIGIIAFLCGLYLSFNLKLVFDEGLTAEELEKAKIMMILLALNLGISFPMSTFTSYINAHERFSFIYAINIVKIVCSPFVQIPLLLMGFGAVGMTAVIFAFNMFVNLAEVIYSIKKLNFRMKLGHWEKGLFKSLFLFSSLIAINVIVDQVNNSLDSVLLGRFCGTAEVAVYSIGATFCGYYTIFSTSISTVFIPRIHKIVNSVQDKLEQNRQLTEIFIKVGRIQYLVLALVCSGFIVFGRAFIALWAGEGYEASYWVALCRMVPATVALIQNAGIEIQRAKNVHQYRAYSMIVMALVNLVLTIFLCQRWGAVGASAATGIAAILCDLFLLNWFYYKKTGINVFRYWKNILRQSAGLIVPCICGFFIARYASMQSYITLALWIVVYAAVY
;
A
#
# COMPACT_ATOMS: atom_id res chain seq x y z
N MET A 1 -28.82 -6.07 -23.93
CA MET A 1 -27.99 -4.87 -23.95
C MET A 1 -27.31 -4.51 -22.60
N ARG A 2 -27.98 -4.52 -21.43
CA ARG A 2 -27.31 -4.22 -20.12
C ARG A 2 -26.14 -5.14 -19.78
N ARG A 3 -26.19 -6.46 -20.06
CA ARG A 3 -25.09 -7.42 -19.75
C ARG A 3 -23.85 -7.23 -20.63
N LEU A 4 -24.03 -6.85 -21.90
CA LEU A 4 -22.92 -6.56 -22.83
C LEU A 4 -22.18 -5.26 -22.45
N ASN A 5 -22.92 -4.26 -21.93
CA ASN A 5 -22.34 -3.00 -21.46
C ASN A 5 -21.50 -3.19 -20.18
N ASN A 6 -21.91 -4.07 -19.26
CA ASN A 6 -21.14 -4.38 -18.04
C ASN A 6 -19.85 -5.15 -18.33
N SER A 7 -19.85 -6.07 -19.30
CA SER A 7 -18.63 -6.80 -19.69
C SER A 7 -17.56 -5.86 -20.26
N ASN A 8 -17.95 -4.85 -21.03
CA ASN A 8 -17.02 -3.86 -21.56
C ASN A 8 -16.51 -2.91 -20.46
N GLU A 9 -17.35 -2.49 -19.52
CA GLU A 9 -16.94 -1.67 -18.37
C GLU A 9 -15.88 -2.37 -17.51
N LEU A 10 -16.06 -3.66 -17.21
CA LEU A 10 -15.06 -4.43 -16.46
C LEU A 10 -13.72 -4.55 -17.20
N LYS A 11 -13.75 -4.78 -18.53
CA LYS A 11 -12.52 -4.83 -19.36
C LYS A 11 -11.82 -3.47 -19.41
N ILE A 12 -12.57 -2.40 -19.63
CA ILE A 12 -12.04 -1.03 -19.65
C ILE A 12 -11.51 -0.65 -18.28
N GLY A 13 -12.24 -0.98 -17.21
CA GLY A 13 -11.79 -0.76 -15.83
C GLY A 13 -10.48 -1.48 -15.53
N ALA A 14 -10.36 -2.76 -15.91
CA ALA A 14 -9.12 -3.52 -15.75
C ALA A 14 -7.95 -2.89 -16.53
N PHE A 15 -8.17 -2.50 -17.79
CA PHE A 15 -7.17 -1.81 -18.58
C PHE A 15 -6.73 -0.48 -17.94
N LEU A 16 -7.69 0.35 -17.54
CA LEU A 16 -7.40 1.63 -16.90
C LEU A 16 -6.70 1.48 -15.54
N SER A 17 -6.95 0.39 -14.81
CA SER A 17 -6.21 0.06 -13.58
C SER A 17 -4.71 -0.13 -13.87
N TYR A 18 -4.35 -0.85 -14.93
CA TYR A 18 -2.95 -0.99 -15.34
C TYR A 18 -2.36 0.34 -15.81
N VAL A 19 -3.13 1.13 -16.59
CA VAL A 19 -2.70 2.47 -17.02
C VAL A 19 -2.47 3.39 -15.81
N GLN A 20 -3.36 3.36 -14.80
CA GLN A 20 -3.17 4.12 -13.57
C GLN A 20 -1.89 3.72 -12.83
N THR A 21 -1.65 2.42 -12.67
CA THR A 21 -0.43 1.92 -12.02
C THR A 21 0.82 2.33 -12.79
N GLY A 22 0.80 2.19 -14.12
CA GLY A 22 1.89 2.64 -14.98
C GLY A 22 2.13 4.15 -14.87
N ALA A 23 1.07 4.96 -14.94
CA ALA A 23 1.16 6.41 -14.77
C ALA A 23 1.71 6.80 -13.40
N GLN A 24 1.28 6.12 -12.33
CA GLN A 24 1.78 6.36 -10.98
C GLN A 24 3.28 6.10 -10.88
N ILE A 25 3.78 5.00 -11.43
CA ILE A 25 5.21 4.66 -11.42
C ILE A 25 6.00 5.65 -12.26
N LEU A 26 5.53 5.98 -13.48
CA LEU A 26 6.22 6.92 -14.37
C LEU A 26 6.27 8.33 -13.76
N VAL A 27 5.15 8.83 -13.25
CA VAL A 27 5.09 10.14 -12.60
C VAL A 27 6.02 10.16 -11.38
N ALA A 28 5.97 9.13 -10.53
CA ALA A 28 6.86 9.08 -9.38
C ALA A 28 8.34 9.04 -9.79
N LEU A 29 8.69 8.27 -10.83
CA LEU A 29 10.07 8.18 -11.31
C LEU A 29 10.62 9.52 -11.83
N LEU A 30 9.77 10.30 -12.51
CA LEU A 30 10.17 11.58 -13.12
C LEU A 30 10.00 12.76 -12.16
N TYR A 31 8.92 12.80 -11.40
CA TYR A 31 8.57 13.90 -10.53
C TYR A 31 9.39 13.91 -9.22
N THR A 32 9.59 12.73 -8.60
CA THR A 32 10.25 12.66 -7.29
C THR A 32 11.66 13.25 -7.28
N PRO A 33 12.55 12.99 -8.26
CA PRO A 33 13.88 13.62 -8.27
C PRO A 33 13.82 15.14 -8.34
N VAL A 34 12.91 15.70 -9.16
CA VAL A 34 12.71 17.14 -9.29
C VAL A 34 12.22 17.72 -7.96
N MET A 35 11.22 17.09 -7.39
CA MET A 35 10.66 17.47 -6.09
C MET A 35 11.71 17.45 -4.98
N LEU A 36 12.51 16.38 -4.88
CA LEU A 36 13.56 16.25 -3.85
C LEU A 36 14.63 17.35 -3.95
N ARG A 37 15.04 17.70 -5.18
CA ARG A 37 16.05 18.75 -5.41
C ARG A 37 15.54 20.15 -5.07
N ILE A 38 14.24 20.42 -5.26
CA ILE A 38 13.65 21.73 -4.95
C ILE A 38 13.28 21.80 -3.46
N LEU A 39 12.67 20.76 -2.91
CA LEU A 39 12.14 20.73 -1.56
C LEU A 39 13.24 20.55 -0.50
N GLY A 40 14.26 19.76 -0.83
CA GLY A 40 15.28 19.33 0.12
C GLY A 40 14.81 18.19 1.03
N GLN A 41 15.78 17.61 1.74
CA GLN A 41 15.58 16.41 2.54
C GLN A 41 14.63 16.64 3.73
N ASN A 42 14.84 17.71 4.49
CA ASN A 42 14.06 18.00 5.69
C ASN A 42 12.58 18.27 5.39
N GLU A 43 12.31 19.10 4.39
CA GLU A 43 10.94 19.42 3.97
C GLU A 43 10.19 18.17 3.44
N TYR A 44 10.88 17.34 2.66
CA TYR A 44 10.30 16.07 2.19
C TYR A 44 10.05 15.10 3.35
N GLY A 45 10.97 15.04 4.30
CA GLY A 45 10.80 14.25 5.52
C GLY A 45 9.64 14.75 6.37
N LEU A 46 9.52 16.06 6.55
CA LEU A 46 8.41 16.69 7.26
C LEU A 46 7.07 16.32 6.62
N TYR A 47 6.97 16.43 5.29
CA TYR A 47 5.80 16.02 4.56
C TYR A 47 5.41 14.55 4.83
N ASN A 48 6.38 13.63 4.76
CA ASN A 48 6.12 12.21 5.00
C ASN A 48 5.76 11.92 6.46
N THR A 49 6.39 12.58 7.42
CA THR A 49 6.10 12.46 8.85
C THR A 49 4.64 12.84 9.16
N ILE A 50 4.24 14.03 8.71
CA ILE A 50 2.89 14.55 8.96
C ILE A 50 1.83 13.75 8.20
N SER A 51 2.10 13.39 6.94
CA SER A 51 1.20 12.55 6.14
C SER A 51 1.01 11.16 6.77
N SER A 52 2.08 10.54 7.28
CA SER A 52 2.01 9.24 7.97
C SER A 52 1.21 9.34 9.27
N THR A 53 1.40 10.42 10.03
CA THR A 53 0.66 10.66 11.28
C THR A 53 -0.85 10.77 11.04
N ILE A 54 -1.25 11.58 10.06
CA ILE A 54 -2.68 11.72 9.72
C ILE A 54 -3.23 10.44 9.09
N SER A 55 -2.44 9.74 8.28
CA SER A 55 -2.88 8.49 7.67
C SER A 55 -3.21 7.41 8.70
N MET A 56 -2.59 7.43 9.89
CA MET A 56 -2.97 6.54 11.01
C MET A 56 -4.42 6.74 11.43
N LEU A 57 -4.99 7.95 11.32
CA LEU A 57 -6.40 8.21 11.61
C LEU A 57 -7.35 7.57 10.59
N SER A 58 -6.86 7.14 9.41
CA SER A 58 -7.67 6.42 8.42
C SER A 58 -8.19 5.07 8.92
N VAL A 59 -7.58 4.52 9.97
CA VAL A 59 -8.07 3.35 10.70
C VAL A 59 -9.51 3.52 11.18
N LEU A 60 -9.93 4.75 11.48
CA LEU A 60 -11.30 5.06 11.88
C LEU A 60 -12.36 4.67 10.81
N SER A 61 -11.93 4.44 9.56
CA SER A 61 -12.82 3.92 8.51
C SER A 61 -13.35 2.51 8.82
N LEU A 62 -12.65 1.75 9.68
CA LEU A 62 -13.00 0.39 10.11
C LEU A 62 -13.39 -0.57 8.97
N GLY A 63 -13.00 -0.27 7.73
CA GLY A 63 -13.34 -1.08 6.55
C GLY A 63 -14.82 -1.06 6.17
N PHE A 64 -15.58 -0.06 6.60
CA PHE A 64 -17.02 0.07 6.30
C PHE A 64 -17.34 0.08 4.80
N SER A 65 -16.43 0.55 3.93
CA SER A 65 -16.64 0.52 2.47
C SER A 65 -16.89 -0.89 1.93
N ASN A 66 -16.20 -1.90 2.47
CA ASN A 66 -16.41 -3.30 2.08
C ASN A 66 -17.77 -3.82 2.55
N ALA A 67 -18.21 -3.42 3.74
CA ALA A 67 -19.53 -3.73 4.26
C ALA A 67 -20.63 -3.11 3.38
N TYR A 68 -20.45 -1.84 2.97
CA TYR A 68 -21.36 -1.16 2.05
C TYR A 68 -21.59 -1.98 0.77
N ILE A 69 -20.52 -2.35 0.06
CA ILE A 69 -20.60 -3.09 -1.20
C ILE A 69 -21.36 -4.41 -1.01
N ARG A 70 -21.10 -5.13 0.09
CA ARG A 70 -21.77 -6.40 0.41
C ARG A 70 -23.28 -6.23 0.61
N PHE A 71 -23.72 -5.27 1.44
CA PHE A 71 -25.13 -5.04 1.73
C PHE A 71 -25.86 -4.46 0.52
N TYR A 72 -25.21 -3.55 -0.21
CA TYR A 72 -25.71 -3.02 -1.48
C TYR A 72 -26.00 -4.15 -2.48
N ALA A 73 -25.05 -5.06 -2.70
CA ALA A 73 -25.22 -6.20 -3.61
C ALA A 73 -26.40 -7.07 -3.21
N ARG A 74 -26.57 -7.33 -1.90
CA ARG A 74 -27.71 -8.09 -1.36
C ARG A 74 -29.04 -7.42 -1.67
N TYR A 75 -29.18 -6.12 -1.38
CA TYR A 75 -30.42 -5.39 -1.61
C TYR A 75 -30.72 -5.19 -3.10
N LYS A 76 -29.68 -5.08 -3.93
CA LYS A 76 -29.80 -4.96 -5.38
C LYS A 76 -30.36 -6.24 -6.02
N VAL A 77 -29.92 -7.42 -5.57
CA VAL A 77 -30.44 -8.72 -6.05
C VAL A 77 -31.91 -8.88 -5.71
N ASN A 78 -32.34 -8.39 -4.54
CA ASN A 78 -33.74 -8.46 -4.09
C ASN A 78 -34.60 -7.29 -4.60
N GLU A 79 -34.05 -6.41 -5.45
CA GLU A 79 -34.73 -5.21 -5.99
C GLU A 79 -35.27 -4.21 -4.93
N GLU A 80 -34.68 -4.22 -3.73
CA GLU A 80 -35.11 -3.44 -2.56
C GLU A 80 -34.57 -2.00 -2.61
N LYS A 81 -35.07 -1.19 -3.54
CA LYS A 81 -34.57 0.19 -3.79
C LYS A 81 -34.64 1.08 -2.53
N GLU A 82 -35.70 1.00 -1.76
CA GLU A 82 -35.86 1.79 -0.55
C GLU A 82 -34.79 1.45 0.50
N LYS A 83 -34.43 0.17 0.64
CA LYS A 83 -33.37 -0.26 1.54
C LYS A 83 -32.00 0.23 1.08
N ILE A 84 -31.77 0.35 -0.22
CA ILE A 84 -30.54 0.95 -0.78
C ILE A 84 -30.49 2.45 -0.43
N GLU A 85 -31.60 3.20 -0.59
CA GLU A 85 -31.65 4.61 -0.23
C GLU A 85 -31.39 4.83 1.27
N ARG A 86 -31.94 3.96 2.13
CA ARG A 86 -31.68 3.98 3.58
C ARG A 86 -30.24 3.57 3.93
N LEU A 87 -29.68 2.60 3.21
CA LEU A 87 -28.27 2.22 3.36
C LEU A 87 -27.35 3.39 3.04
N ASN A 88 -27.61 4.09 1.94
CA ASN A 88 -26.89 5.30 1.54
C ASN A 88 -26.92 6.37 2.63
N GLY A 89 -28.11 6.65 3.18
CA GLY A 89 -28.27 7.61 4.26
C GLY A 89 -27.54 7.21 5.55
N LEU A 90 -27.60 5.92 5.92
CA LEU A 90 -26.90 5.39 7.08
C LEU A 90 -25.39 5.54 6.94
N PHE A 91 -24.83 5.13 5.79
CA PHE A 91 -23.38 5.19 5.56
C PHE A 91 -22.87 6.62 5.51
N LEU A 92 -23.62 7.53 4.88
CA LEU A 92 -23.27 8.94 4.83
C LEU A 92 -23.26 9.54 6.24
N LEU A 93 -24.24 9.22 7.08
CA LEU A 93 -24.30 9.67 8.47
C LEU A 93 -23.13 9.10 9.30
N VAL A 94 -22.89 7.80 9.23
CA VAL A 94 -21.81 7.14 9.98
C VAL A 94 -20.46 7.71 9.58
N TYR A 95 -20.20 7.82 8.29
CA TYR A 95 -18.94 8.41 7.80
C TYR A 95 -18.83 9.90 8.09
N PHE A 96 -19.93 10.65 8.16
CA PHE A 96 -19.91 12.03 8.58
C PHE A 96 -19.47 12.17 10.04
N ILE A 97 -20.01 11.33 10.92
CA ILE A 97 -19.59 11.27 12.33
C ILE A 97 -18.12 10.89 12.45
N ILE A 98 -17.68 9.84 11.74
CA ILE A 98 -16.28 9.42 11.71
C ILE A 98 -15.38 10.54 11.18
N GLY A 99 -15.81 11.25 10.14
CA GLY A 99 -15.10 12.39 9.56
C GLY A 99 -14.91 13.54 10.56
N ILE A 100 -15.94 13.87 11.34
CA ILE A 100 -15.85 14.87 12.41
C ILE A 100 -14.86 14.40 13.48
N ILE A 101 -14.95 13.14 13.92
CA ILE A 101 -14.04 12.59 14.93
C ILE A 101 -12.59 12.64 14.41
N ALA A 102 -12.35 12.19 13.18
CA ALA A 102 -11.03 12.22 12.57
C ALA A 102 -10.46 13.63 12.44
N PHE A 103 -11.30 14.59 12.04
CA PHE A 103 -10.93 16.01 11.95
C PHE A 103 -10.59 16.58 13.33
N LEU A 104 -11.42 16.33 14.35
CA LEU A 104 -11.17 16.81 15.72
C LEU A 104 -9.90 16.16 16.32
N CYS A 105 -9.68 14.87 16.08
CA CYS A 105 -8.44 14.21 16.49
C CYS A 105 -7.22 14.81 15.80
N GLY A 106 -7.28 15.03 14.49
CA GLY A 106 -6.20 15.67 13.75
C GLY A 106 -5.96 17.12 14.18
N LEU A 107 -7.03 17.86 14.47
CA LEU A 107 -6.96 19.22 15.02
C LEU A 107 -6.30 19.22 16.41
N TYR A 108 -6.71 18.32 17.29
CA TYR A 108 -6.09 18.14 18.61
C TYR A 108 -4.59 17.85 18.49
N LEU A 109 -4.21 16.93 17.59
CA LEU A 109 -2.80 16.63 17.33
C LEU A 109 -2.03 17.83 16.78
N SER A 110 -2.66 18.66 15.93
CA SER A 110 -2.02 19.86 15.35
C SER A 110 -1.66 20.91 16.39
N PHE A 111 -2.44 21.02 17.47
CA PHE A 111 -2.13 21.91 18.59
C PHE A 111 -1.18 21.31 19.61
N ASN A 112 -1.02 19.99 19.60
CA ASN A 112 -0.20 19.25 20.54
C ASN A 112 0.94 18.46 19.87
N LEU A 113 1.52 19.02 18.78
CA LEU A 113 2.60 18.37 18.02
C LEU A 113 3.82 17.99 18.88
N LYS A 114 4.15 18.81 19.88
CA LYS A 114 5.22 18.52 20.82
C LYS A 114 5.00 17.23 21.63
N LEU A 115 3.77 16.82 21.90
CA LEU A 115 3.48 15.55 22.57
C LEU A 115 3.86 14.35 21.70
N VAL A 116 3.73 14.49 20.37
CA VAL A 116 4.01 13.41 19.42
C VAL A 116 5.49 13.40 19.03
N PHE A 117 6.05 14.57 18.69
CA PHE A 117 7.38 14.67 18.06
C PHE A 117 8.48 15.18 19.00
N ASP A 118 8.11 15.63 20.23
CA ASP A 118 9.05 16.05 21.26
C ASP A 118 10.18 16.96 20.71
N GLU A 119 11.43 16.46 20.71
CA GLU A 119 12.61 17.16 20.15
C GLU A 119 12.90 16.82 18.68
N GLY A 120 12.10 15.96 18.05
CA GLY A 120 12.34 15.50 16.68
C GLY A 120 12.08 16.52 15.57
N LEU A 121 11.39 17.63 15.87
CA LEU A 121 11.10 18.71 14.93
C LEU A 121 11.63 20.05 15.44
N THR A 122 12.23 20.82 14.54
CA THR A 122 12.63 22.21 14.82
C THR A 122 11.41 23.12 15.00
N ALA A 123 11.62 24.33 15.59
CA ALA A 123 10.54 25.29 15.78
C ALA A 123 9.87 25.71 14.45
N GLU A 124 10.65 25.89 13.40
CA GLU A 124 10.16 26.22 12.05
C GLU A 124 9.35 25.04 11.46
N GLU A 125 9.87 23.83 11.60
CA GLU A 125 9.15 22.62 11.13
C GLU A 125 7.83 22.40 11.89
N LEU A 126 7.77 22.73 13.18
CA LEU A 126 6.53 22.64 13.97
C LEU A 126 5.45 23.61 13.46
N GLU A 127 5.80 24.83 13.06
CA GLU A 127 4.83 25.76 12.47
C GLU A 127 4.28 25.25 11.14
N LYS A 128 5.17 24.78 10.24
CA LYS A 128 4.78 24.18 8.96
C LYS A 128 3.94 22.91 9.18
N ALA A 129 4.38 22.04 10.10
CA ALA A 129 3.67 20.81 10.48
C ALA A 129 2.24 21.09 10.95
N LYS A 130 2.04 22.13 11.75
CA LYS A 130 0.70 22.52 12.22
C LYS A 130 -0.25 22.84 11.07
N ILE A 131 0.19 23.65 10.11
CA ILE A 131 -0.62 24.01 8.93
C ILE A 131 -0.93 22.76 8.10
N MET A 132 0.10 21.96 7.82
CA MET A 132 -0.06 20.72 7.05
C MET A 132 -1.01 19.73 7.72
N MET A 133 -0.89 19.58 9.05
CA MET A 133 -1.75 18.67 9.82
C MET A 133 -3.21 19.12 9.80
N ILE A 134 -3.48 20.42 9.90
CA ILE A 134 -4.85 20.96 9.77
C ILE A 134 -5.41 20.69 8.37
N LEU A 135 -4.63 20.95 7.31
CA LEU A 135 -5.06 20.69 5.93
C LEU A 135 -5.34 19.20 5.68
N LEU A 136 -4.45 18.31 6.17
CA LEU A 136 -4.63 16.87 6.01
C LEU A 136 -5.76 16.31 6.89
N ALA A 137 -5.95 16.85 8.09
CA ALA A 137 -7.08 16.48 8.95
C ALA A 137 -8.41 16.90 8.31
N LEU A 138 -8.48 18.10 7.73
CA LEU A 138 -9.64 18.56 6.98
C LEU A 138 -9.89 17.69 5.75
N ASN A 139 -8.82 17.35 5.01
CA ASN A 139 -8.90 16.43 3.89
C ASN A 139 -9.51 15.07 4.31
N LEU A 140 -9.02 14.50 5.39
CA LEU A 140 -9.50 13.22 5.90
C LEU A 140 -10.96 13.31 6.37
N GLY A 141 -11.29 14.37 7.12
CA GLY A 141 -12.64 14.62 7.62
C GLY A 141 -13.68 14.71 6.51
N ILE A 142 -13.35 15.39 5.40
CA ILE A 142 -14.23 15.48 4.21
C ILE A 142 -14.23 14.18 3.42
N SER A 143 -13.09 13.50 3.28
CA SER A 143 -12.97 12.27 2.49
C SER A 143 -13.77 11.10 3.07
N PHE A 144 -13.98 11.05 4.38
CA PHE A 144 -14.81 10.00 4.99
C PHE A 144 -16.25 10.00 4.47
N PRO A 145 -17.06 11.05 4.59
CA PRO A 145 -18.41 11.04 4.02
C PRO A 145 -18.41 10.84 2.50
N MET A 146 -17.39 11.35 1.78
CA MET A 146 -17.25 11.15 0.33
C MET A 146 -17.00 9.69 -0.03
N SER A 147 -16.39 8.87 0.86
CA SER A 147 -16.18 7.43 0.66
C SER A 147 -17.50 6.65 0.43
N THR A 148 -18.65 7.20 0.83
CA THR A 148 -19.97 6.64 0.52
C THR A 148 -20.21 6.66 -0.99
N PHE A 149 -19.85 7.75 -1.68
CA PHE A 149 -20.02 7.88 -3.13
C PHE A 149 -19.06 6.99 -3.90
N THR A 150 -17.79 6.91 -3.47
CA THR A 150 -16.81 5.97 -4.02
C THR A 150 -17.30 4.52 -3.89
N SER A 151 -17.84 4.15 -2.72
CA SER A 151 -18.39 2.81 -2.47
C SER A 151 -19.63 2.54 -3.35
N TYR A 152 -20.47 3.55 -3.57
CA TYR A 152 -21.64 3.48 -4.43
C TYR A 152 -21.26 3.27 -5.90
N ILE A 153 -20.24 4.00 -6.40
CA ILE A 153 -19.70 3.85 -7.76
C ILE A 153 -19.12 2.44 -7.94
N ASN A 154 -18.34 1.95 -6.95
CA ASN A 154 -17.78 0.60 -6.94
C ASN A 154 -18.87 -0.47 -6.95
N ALA A 155 -19.95 -0.30 -6.17
CA ALA A 155 -21.09 -1.22 -6.13
C ALA A 155 -21.90 -1.24 -7.45
N HIS A 156 -21.77 -0.18 -8.28
CA HIS A 156 -22.29 -0.13 -9.66
C HIS A 156 -21.32 -0.66 -10.72
N GLU A 157 -20.13 -1.14 -10.31
CA GLU A 157 -19.09 -1.67 -11.21
C GLU A 157 -18.57 -0.63 -12.22
N ARG A 158 -18.64 0.67 -11.88
CA ARG A 158 -18.17 1.79 -12.72
C ARG A 158 -16.70 2.13 -12.46
N PHE A 159 -15.85 1.11 -12.57
CA PHE A 159 -14.42 1.23 -12.29
C PHE A 159 -13.70 2.14 -13.29
N SER A 160 -14.15 2.20 -14.53
CA SER A 160 -13.57 3.06 -15.57
C SER A 160 -13.55 4.53 -15.16
N PHE A 161 -14.64 5.03 -14.55
CA PHE A 161 -14.70 6.41 -14.05
C PHE A 161 -13.70 6.66 -12.91
N ILE A 162 -13.64 5.74 -11.92
CA ILE A 162 -12.73 5.89 -10.77
C ILE A 162 -11.28 5.92 -11.23
N TYR A 163 -10.88 4.98 -12.08
CA TYR A 163 -9.50 4.96 -12.57
C TYR A 163 -9.18 6.16 -13.46
N ALA A 164 -10.09 6.59 -14.33
CA ALA A 164 -9.87 7.75 -15.18
C ALA A 164 -9.65 9.04 -14.38
N ILE A 165 -10.49 9.33 -13.38
CA ILE A 165 -10.35 10.55 -12.57
C ILE A 165 -9.07 10.51 -11.71
N ASN A 166 -8.67 9.33 -11.23
CA ASN A 166 -7.41 9.16 -10.51
C ASN A 166 -6.19 9.34 -11.43
N ILE A 167 -6.24 8.87 -12.69
CA ILE A 167 -5.19 9.13 -13.67
C ILE A 167 -5.03 10.64 -13.89
N VAL A 168 -6.14 11.37 -14.06
CA VAL A 168 -6.11 12.84 -14.19
C VAL A 168 -5.41 13.47 -12.99
N LYS A 169 -5.79 13.07 -11.76
CA LYS A 169 -5.14 13.54 -10.54
C LYS A 169 -3.63 13.25 -10.54
N ILE A 170 -3.23 12.00 -10.83
CA ILE A 170 -1.82 11.57 -10.81
C ILE A 170 -0.99 12.37 -11.80
N VAL A 171 -1.50 12.58 -13.02
CA VAL A 171 -0.77 13.28 -14.08
C VAL A 171 -0.76 14.78 -13.85
N CYS A 172 -1.90 15.39 -13.46
CA CYS A 172 -2.01 16.85 -13.36
C CYS A 172 -1.40 17.42 -12.08
N SER A 173 -1.39 16.66 -10.97
CA SER A 173 -0.92 17.16 -9.68
C SER A 173 0.55 17.65 -9.71
N PRO A 174 1.53 16.98 -10.34
CA PRO A 174 2.90 17.47 -10.45
C PRO A 174 3.04 18.81 -11.18
N PHE A 175 2.22 19.04 -12.21
CA PHE A 175 2.26 20.30 -12.98
C PHE A 175 1.82 21.51 -12.15
N VAL A 176 1.02 21.31 -11.11
CA VAL A 176 0.66 22.38 -10.16
C VAL A 176 1.65 22.42 -8.98
N GLN A 177 2.18 21.27 -8.57
CA GLN A 177 3.12 21.18 -7.45
C GLN A 177 4.45 21.83 -7.79
N ILE A 178 5.04 21.56 -8.96
CA ILE A 178 6.35 22.09 -9.33
C ILE A 178 6.40 23.63 -9.31
N PRO A 179 5.47 24.38 -9.93
CA PRO A 179 5.45 25.83 -9.83
C PRO A 179 5.36 26.35 -8.39
N LEU A 180 4.51 25.75 -7.55
CA LEU A 180 4.38 26.15 -6.15
C LEU A 180 5.65 25.86 -5.34
N LEU A 181 6.33 24.75 -5.61
CA LEU A 181 7.64 24.45 -5.00
C LEU A 181 8.70 25.48 -5.42
N LEU A 182 8.74 25.87 -6.70
CA LEU A 182 9.65 26.90 -7.20
C LEU A 182 9.36 28.31 -6.62
N MET A 183 8.09 28.57 -6.26
CA MET A 183 7.69 29.79 -5.55
C MET A 183 8.04 29.79 -4.05
N GLY A 184 8.61 28.70 -3.52
CA GLY A 184 9.03 28.58 -2.13
C GLY A 184 7.95 28.17 -1.13
N PHE A 185 6.78 27.68 -1.59
CA PHE A 185 5.73 27.21 -0.67
C PHE A 185 6.05 25.89 0.03
N GLY A 186 7.13 25.19 -0.35
CA GLY A 186 7.64 24.00 0.33
C GLY A 186 6.62 22.87 0.53
N ALA A 187 6.78 22.14 1.62
CA ALA A 187 5.91 21.03 1.99
C ALA A 187 4.44 21.44 2.22
N VAL A 188 4.21 22.67 2.70
CA VAL A 188 2.85 23.22 2.91
C VAL A 188 2.14 23.40 1.57
N GLY A 189 2.81 23.99 0.57
CA GLY A 189 2.25 24.14 -0.78
C GLY A 189 1.93 22.80 -1.42
N MET A 190 2.82 21.80 -1.27
CA MET A 190 2.58 20.43 -1.74
C MET A 190 1.34 19.81 -1.10
N THR A 191 1.18 19.97 0.21
CA THR A 191 0.01 19.49 0.97
C THR A 191 -1.27 20.17 0.51
N ALA A 192 -1.25 21.48 0.25
CA ALA A 192 -2.40 22.24 -0.24
C ALA A 192 -2.86 21.77 -1.64
N VAL A 193 -1.91 21.48 -2.54
CA VAL A 193 -2.24 20.93 -3.87
C VAL A 193 -2.87 19.55 -3.76
N ILE A 194 -2.33 18.67 -2.91
CA ILE A 194 -2.90 17.34 -2.68
C ILE A 194 -4.32 17.46 -2.13
N PHE A 195 -4.55 18.36 -1.19
CA PHE A 195 -5.90 18.67 -0.68
C PHE A 195 -6.84 19.10 -1.80
N ALA A 196 -6.43 20.07 -2.63
CA ALA A 196 -7.24 20.58 -3.73
C ALA A 196 -7.61 19.49 -4.75
N PHE A 197 -6.64 18.65 -5.16
CA PHE A 197 -6.92 17.53 -6.07
C PHE A 197 -7.79 16.44 -5.44
N ASN A 198 -7.66 16.17 -4.15
CA ASN A 198 -8.56 15.26 -3.44
C ASN A 198 -9.98 15.80 -3.42
N MET A 199 -10.16 17.11 -3.15
CA MET A 199 -11.47 17.75 -3.21
C MET A 199 -12.07 17.70 -4.61
N PHE A 200 -11.26 17.90 -5.65
CA PHE A 200 -11.69 17.77 -7.04
C PHE A 200 -12.19 16.34 -7.35
N VAL A 201 -11.44 15.30 -6.95
CA VAL A 201 -11.86 13.90 -7.14
C VAL A 201 -13.15 13.61 -6.37
N ASN A 202 -13.23 13.99 -5.10
CA ASN A 202 -14.40 13.80 -4.26
C ASN A 202 -15.65 14.48 -4.88
N LEU A 203 -15.50 15.71 -5.35
CA LEU A 203 -16.60 16.45 -6.00
C LEU A 203 -17.03 15.76 -7.30
N ALA A 204 -16.08 15.30 -8.13
CA ALA A 204 -16.38 14.58 -9.35
C ALA A 204 -17.15 13.27 -9.07
N GLU A 205 -16.77 12.52 -8.02
CA GLU A 205 -17.47 11.31 -7.59
C GLU A 205 -18.89 11.59 -7.11
N VAL A 206 -19.10 12.67 -6.35
CA VAL A 206 -20.45 13.12 -5.94
C VAL A 206 -21.32 13.47 -7.16
N ILE A 207 -20.80 14.31 -8.06
CA ILE A 207 -21.52 14.73 -9.27
C ILE A 207 -21.87 13.51 -10.14
N TYR A 208 -20.94 12.60 -10.32
CA TYR A 208 -21.16 11.38 -11.10
C TYR A 208 -22.21 10.47 -10.46
N SER A 209 -22.14 10.28 -9.15
CA SER A 209 -23.10 9.49 -8.39
C SER A 209 -24.52 10.03 -8.48
N ILE A 210 -24.68 11.36 -8.35
CA ILE A 210 -26.00 12.01 -8.41
C ILE A 210 -26.54 12.06 -9.84
N LYS A 211 -25.74 12.54 -10.81
CA LYS A 211 -26.23 12.78 -12.18
C LYS A 211 -26.31 11.53 -13.05
N LYS A 212 -25.37 10.56 -12.88
CA LYS A 212 -25.29 9.37 -13.74
C LYS A 212 -25.84 8.12 -13.11
N LEU A 213 -25.71 7.98 -11.79
CA LEU A 213 -26.13 6.77 -11.07
C LEU A 213 -27.42 6.98 -10.26
N ASN A 214 -28.00 8.20 -10.30
CA ASN A 214 -29.24 8.55 -9.57
C ASN A 214 -29.13 8.22 -8.06
N PHE A 215 -28.03 8.62 -7.44
CA PHE A 215 -27.84 8.45 -6.00
C PHE A 215 -28.98 9.14 -5.24
N ARG A 216 -29.66 8.37 -4.41
CA ARG A 216 -30.69 8.86 -3.50
C ARG A 216 -30.39 8.36 -2.10
N MET A 217 -30.74 9.15 -1.10
CA MET A 217 -30.61 8.80 0.30
C MET A 217 -31.89 9.06 1.05
N LYS A 218 -32.18 8.23 2.03
CA LYS A 218 -33.24 8.42 3.02
C LYS A 218 -32.65 8.27 4.42
N LEU A 219 -32.95 9.21 5.30
CA LEU A 219 -32.58 9.13 6.71
C LEU A 219 -33.74 8.57 7.53
N GLY A 220 -33.41 7.80 8.55
CA GLY A 220 -34.38 7.21 9.48
C GLY A 220 -34.94 5.84 9.08
N HIS A 221 -35.63 5.20 10.04
CA HIS A 221 -36.25 3.88 9.91
C HIS A 221 -35.32 2.78 9.38
N TRP A 222 -34.12 2.69 9.98
CA TRP A 222 -33.18 1.59 9.68
C TRP A 222 -33.67 0.25 10.26
N GLU A 223 -33.42 -0.84 9.56
CA GLU A 223 -33.73 -2.18 10.05
C GLU A 223 -33.07 -2.43 11.41
N LYS A 224 -33.87 -2.93 12.37
CA LYS A 224 -33.36 -3.33 13.69
C LYS A 224 -32.25 -4.38 13.48
N GLY A 225 -31.05 -4.09 13.97
CA GLY A 225 -29.90 -4.97 13.84
C GLY A 225 -29.01 -4.73 12.59
N LEU A 226 -29.40 -3.90 11.62
CA LEU A 226 -28.53 -3.58 10.47
C LEU A 226 -27.21 -2.99 10.93
N PHE A 227 -27.25 -2.00 11.82
CA PHE A 227 -26.04 -1.38 12.37
C PHE A 227 -25.16 -2.41 13.09
N LYS A 228 -25.74 -3.30 13.91
CA LYS A 228 -25.01 -4.37 14.60
C LYS A 228 -24.34 -5.33 13.60
N SER A 229 -25.07 -5.71 12.55
CA SER A 229 -24.54 -6.61 11.52
C SER A 229 -23.40 -5.95 10.70
N LEU A 230 -23.54 -4.66 10.38
CA LEU A 230 -22.51 -3.86 9.73
C LEU A 230 -21.26 -3.76 10.60
N PHE A 231 -21.44 -3.40 11.87
CA PHE A 231 -20.33 -3.24 12.81
C PHE A 231 -19.60 -4.56 13.04
N LEU A 232 -20.32 -5.66 13.25
CA LEU A 232 -19.72 -6.97 13.43
C LEU A 232 -18.93 -7.44 12.20
N PHE A 233 -19.46 -7.18 11.00
CA PHE A 233 -18.74 -7.50 9.76
C PHE A 233 -17.51 -6.62 9.57
N SER A 234 -17.64 -5.31 9.82
CA SER A 234 -16.55 -4.34 9.67
C SER A 234 -15.46 -4.53 10.72
N SER A 235 -15.78 -4.94 11.95
CA SER A 235 -14.78 -5.16 13.01
C SER A 235 -13.77 -6.25 12.66
N LEU A 236 -14.17 -7.28 11.93
CA LEU A 236 -13.25 -8.31 11.43
C LEU A 236 -12.28 -7.76 10.37
N ILE A 237 -12.77 -6.82 9.53
CA ILE A 237 -11.94 -6.16 8.52
C ILE A 237 -11.05 -5.10 9.17
N ALA A 238 -11.58 -4.39 10.18
CA ALA A 238 -10.87 -3.34 10.90
C ALA A 238 -9.53 -3.81 11.47
N ILE A 239 -9.47 -5.04 12.01
CA ILE A 239 -8.21 -5.59 12.52
C ILE A 239 -7.12 -5.60 11.45
N ASN A 240 -7.45 -6.04 10.22
CA ASN A 240 -6.48 -6.02 9.13
C ASN A 240 -6.10 -4.58 8.74
N VAL A 241 -7.07 -3.67 8.66
CA VAL A 241 -6.83 -2.25 8.35
C VAL A 241 -5.92 -1.60 9.39
N ILE A 242 -6.15 -1.87 10.69
CA ILE A 242 -5.31 -1.38 11.79
C ILE A 242 -3.88 -1.88 11.64
N VAL A 243 -3.71 -3.18 11.43
CA VAL A 243 -2.37 -3.79 11.33
C VAL A 243 -1.63 -3.30 10.09
N ASP A 244 -2.32 -3.21 8.94
CA ASP A 244 -1.73 -2.68 7.71
C ASP A 244 -1.29 -1.21 7.88
N GLN A 245 -2.12 -0.39 8.55
CA GLN A 245 -1.82 1.02 8.79
C GLN A 245 -0.65 1.21 9.77
N VAL A 246 -0.60 0.42 10.83
CA VAL A 246 0.52 0.40 11.78
C VAL A 246 1.82 0.03 11.04
N ASN A 247 1.81 -1.06 10.26
CA ASN A 247 2.99 -1.50 9.53
C ASN A 247 3.48 -0.51 8.47
N ASN A 248 2.58 0.30 7.89
CA ASN A 248 2.94 1.25 6.83
C ASN A 248 3.34 2.63 7.33
N SER A 249 2.78 3.09 8.47
CA SER A 249 2.93 4.48 8.89
C SER A 249 3.73 4.66 10.18
N LEU A 250 3.77 3.64 11.03
CA LEU A 250 4.37 3.73 12.35
C LEU A 250 5.85 4.08 12.31
N ASP A 251 6.61 3.43 11.42
CA ASP A 251 8.05 3.65 11.29
C ASP A 251 8.39 5.12 11.01
N SER A 252 7.62 5.77 10.11
CA SER A 252 7.81 7.19 9.78
C SER A 252 7.50 8.12 10.96
N VAL A 253 6.49 7.77 11.76
CA VAL A 253 6.12 8.56 12.96
C VAL A 253 7.19 8.42 14.04
N LEU A 254 7.66 7.20 14.30
CA LEU A 254 8.72 6.95 15.29
C LEU A 254 10.05 7.59 14.88
N LEU A 255 10.42 7.48 13.59
CA LEU A 255 11.60 8.16 13.07
C LEU A 255 11.49 9.68 13.19
N GLY A 256 10.34 10.26 12.84
CA GLY A 256 10.11 11.69 13.01
C GLY A 256 10.19 12.16 14.47
N ARG A 257 9.80 11.29 15.40
CA ARG A 257 9.90 11.56 16.84
C ARG A 257 11.34 11.48 17.38
N PHE A 258 12.07 10.41 17.01
CA PHE A 258 13.36 10.09 17.65
C PHE A 258 14.58 10.54 16.85
N CYS A 259 14.45 10.67 15.54
CA CYS A 259 15.61 10.86 14.65
C CYS A 259 15.49 12.11 13.75
N GLY A 260 14.31 12.73 13.71
CA GLY A 260 14.06 13.92 12.90
C GLY A 260 13.63 13.64 11.45
N THR A 261 13.31 14.72 10.75
CA THR A 261 12.70 14.68 9.40
C THR A 261 13.64 14.15 8.31
N ALA A 262 14.95 14.43 8.40
CA ALA A 262 15.93 13.94 7.44
C ALA A 262 15.94 12.39 7.36
N GLU A 263 15.90 11.72 8.50
CA GLU A 263 15.84 10.24 8.57
C GLU A 263 14.53 9.70 8.01
N VAL A 264 13.42 10.40 8.20
CA VAL A 264 12.12 10.02 7.58
C VAL A 264 12.20 10.15 6.07
N ALA A 265 12.90 11.14 5.53
CA ALA A 265 13.08 11.30 4.08
C ALA A 265 13.87 10.10 3.50
N VAL A 266 14.99 9.75 4.12
CA VAL A 266 15.81 8.58 3.74
C VAL A 266 14.98 7.29 3.78
N TYR A 267 14.23 7.08 4.86
CA TYR A 267 13.36 5.94 5.02
C TYR A 267 12.28 5.87 3.94
N SER A 268 11.61 6.99 3.65
CA SER A 268 10.51 7.05 2.69
C SER A 268 10.95 6.72 1.27
N ILE A 269 12.14 7.17 0.87
CA ILE A 269 12.74 6.80 -0.42
C ILE A 269 13.00 5.30 -0.50
N GLY A 270 13.67 4.73 0.49
CA GLY A 270 13.93 3.29 0.53
C GLY A 270 12.66 2.44 0.57
N ALA A 271 11.65 2.86 1.35
CA ALA A 271 10.35 2.20 1.43
C ALA A 271 9.58 2.23 0.10
N THR A 272 9.73 3.31 -0.68
CA THR A 272 9.09 3.44 -2.00
C THR A 272 9.57 2.35 -2.96
N PHE A 273 10.87 2.02 -2.97
CA PHE A 273 11.39 0.91 -3.80
C PHE A 273 10.81 -0.44 -3.39
N CYS A 274 10.64 -0.69 -2.10
CA CYS A 274 9.98 -1.90 -1.62
C CYS A 274 8.50 -1.95 -2.04
N GLY A 275 7.82 -0.80 -2.09
CA GLY A 275 6.46 -0.67 -2.62
C GLY A 275 6.36 -1.12 -4.08
N TYR A 276 7.23 -0.62 -4.96
CA TYR A 276 7.29 -1.05 -6.37
C TYR A 276 7.62 -2.53 -6.50
N TYR A 277 8.55 -3.03 -5.70
CA TYR A 277 8.90 -4.43 -5.65
C TYR A 277 7.70 -5.34 -5.34
N THR A 278 6.82 -4.91 -4.45
CA THR A 278 5.61 -5.64 -4.07
C THR A 278 4.61 -5.74 -5.24
N ILE A 279 4.51 -4.71 -6.09
CA ILE A 279 3.58 -4.69 -7.24
C ILE A 279 3.92 -5.82 -8.23
N PHE A 280 5.20 -6.10 -8.48
CA PHE A 280 5.59 -7.20 -9.37
C PHE A 280 5.06 -8.56 -8.89
N SER A 281 5.13 -8.83 -7.60
CA SER A 281 4.66 -10.10 -7.05
C SER A 281 3.14 -10.24 -7.09
N THR A 282 2.42 -9.20 -6.66
CA THR A 282 0.95 -9.23 -6.58
C THR A 282 0.31 -9.40 -7.94
N SER A 283 0.89 -8.80 -8.98
CA SER A 283 0.43 -8.95 -10.36
C SER A 283 0.47 -10.40 -10.86
N ILE A 284 1.47 -11.18 -10.43
CA ILE A 284 1.61 -12.59 -10.81
C ILE A 284 0.59 -13.46 -10.07
N SER A 285 0.44 -13.27 -8.74
CA SER A 285 -0.41 -14.14 -7.92
C SER A 285 -1.89 -14.03 -8.26
N THR A 286 -2.37 -12.84 -8.64
CA THR A 286 -3.78 -12.59 -8.96
C THR A 286 -4.32 -13.46 -10.09
N VAL A 287 -3.47 -13.81 -11.07
CA VAL A 287 -3.85 -14.67 -12.21
C VAL A 287 -4.26 -16.08 -11.77
N PHE A 288 -3.70 -16.57 -10.66
CA PHE A 288 -3.93 -17.94 -10.17
C PHE A 288 -5.10 -18.06 -9.17
N ILE A 289 -5.67 -16.96 -8.71
CA ILE A 289 -6.78 -16.96 -7.74
C ILE A 289 -7.96 -17.85 -8.18
N PRO A 290 -8.49 -17.71 -9.42
CA PRO A 290 -9.65 -18.54 -9.83
C PRO A 290 -9.33 -20.04 -9.81
N ARG A 291 -8.09 -20.43 -10.14
CA ARG A 291 -7.66 -21.82 -10.15
C ARG A 291 -7.58 -22.40 -8.75
N ILE A 292 -7.09 -21.60 -7.77
CA ILE A 292 -7.05 -21.99 -6.35
C ILE A 292 -8.46 -22.27 -5.84
N HIS A 293 -9.39 -21.33 -6.06
CA HIS A 293 -10.79 -21.52 -5.64
C HIS A 293 -11.46 -22.70 -6.33
N LYS A 294 -11.19 -22.94 -7.62
CA LYS A 294 -11.69 -24.11 -8.33
C LYS A 294 -11.24 -25.41 -7.67
N ILE A 295 -9.96 -25.56 -7.33
CA ILE A 295 -9.47 -26.78 -6.68
C ILE A 295 -10.14 -27.00 -5.31
N VAL A 296 -10.21 -25.94 -4.49
CA VAL A 296 -10.81 -26.05 -3.15
C VAL A 296 -12.28 -26.49 -3.22
N ASN A 297 -13.03 -26.03 -4.23
CA ASN A 297 -14.45 -26.31 -4.36
C ASN A 297 -14.77 -27.60 -5.14
N SER A 298 -13.86 -28.08 -6.03
CA SER A 298 -14.15 -29.23 -6.89
C SER A 298 -13.51 -30.54 -6.42
N VAL A 299 -12.42 -30.48 -5.66
CA VAL A 299 -11.71 -31.70 -5.19
C VAL A 299 -12.16 -32.04 -3.77
N GLN A 300 -12.90 -33.13 -3.61
CA GLN A 300 -13.41 -33.56 -2.32
C GLN A 300 -12.39 -34.32 -1.47
N ASP A 301 -11.49 -35.10 -2.10
CA ASP A 301 -10.42 -35.77 -1.39
C ASP A 301 -9.41 -34.74 -0.88
N LYS A 302 -9.27 -34.67 0.45
CA LYS A 302 -8.37 -33.73 1.11
C LYS A 302 -6.90 -33.95 0.77
N LEU A 303 -6.47 -35.20 0.56
CA LEU A 303 -5.07 -35.49 0.24
C LEU A 303 -4.74 -35.00 -1.17
N GLU A 304 -5.59 -35.32 -2.14
CA GLU A 304 -5.40 -34.87 -3.52
C GLU A 304 -5.56 -33.34 -3.64
N GLN A 305 -6.52 -32.75 -2.92
CA GLN A 305 -6.70 -31.29 -2.85
C GLN A 305 -5.40 -30.61 -2.33
N ASN A 306 -4.85 -31.10 -1.21
CA ASN A 306 -3.62 -30.55 -0.63
C ASN A 306 -2.41 -30.72 -1.56
N ARG A 307 -2.36 -31.83 -2.30
CA ARG A 307 -1.33 -32.09 -3.30
C ARG A 307 -1.41 -31.06 -4.44
N GLN A 308 -2.60 -30.88 -5.03
CA GLN A 308 -2.80 -29.92 -6.12
C GLN A 308 -2.56 -28.47 -5.67
N LEU A 309 -2.98 -28.10 -4.46
CA LEU A 309 -2.70 -26.78 -3.89
C LEU A 309 -1.20 -26.57 -3.66
N THR A 310 -0.47 -27.62 -3.20
CA THR A 310 0.99 -27.55 -3.05
C THR A 310 1.68 -27.35 -4.40
N GLU A 311 1.25 -28.04 -5.46
CA GLU A 311 1.80 -27.86 -6.81
C GLU A 311 1.59 -26.43 -7.33
N ILE A 312 0.39 -25.86 -7.13
CA ILE A 312 0.13 -24.45 -7.51
C ILE A 312 1.00 -23.52 -6.68
N PHE A 313 1.08 -23.74 -5.36
CA PHE A 313 1.89 -22.92 -4.47
C PHE A 313 3.36 -22.91 -4.89
N ILE A 314 3.92 -24.08 -5.24
CA ILE A 314 5.28 -24.19 -5.77
C ILE A 314 5.41 -23.47 -7.12
N LYS A 315 4.45 -23.70 -8.05
CA LYS A 315 4.50 -23.12 -9.38
C LYS A 315 4.49 -21.60 -9.34
N VAL A 316 3.55 -21.01 -8.59
CA VAL A 316 3.41 -19.56 -8.46
C VAL A 316 4.62 -18.96 -7.76
N GLY A 317 5.06 -19.58 -6.64
CA GLY A 317 6.22 -19.12 -5.89
C GLY A 317 7.50 -19.13 -6.70
N ARG A 318 7.71 -20.15 -7.56
CA ARG A 318 8.87 -20.21 -8.47
C ARG A 318 8.86 -19.08 -9.51
N ILE A 319 7.70 -18.78 -10.10
CA ILE A 319 7.56 -17.68 -11.08
C ILE A 319 7.82 -16.34 -10.37
N GLN A 320 7.22 -16.14 -9.21
CA GLN A 320 7.43 -14.93 -8.41
C GLN A 320 8.90 -14.79 -8.00
N TYR A 321 9.53 -15.89 -7.54
CA TYR A 321 10.93 -15.89 -7.15
C TYR A 321 11.85 -15.50 -8.30
N LEU A 322 11.61 -16.03 -9.50
CA LEU A 322 12.41 -15.69 -10.69
C LEU A 322 12.40 -14.17 -10.93
N VAL A 323 11.22 -13.55 -10.95
CA VAL A 323 11.08 -12.12 -11.21
C VAL A 323 11.64 -11.29 -10.05
N LEU A 324 11.30 -11.65 -8.82
CA LEU A 324 11.72 -10.90 -7.63
C LEU A 324 13.23 -11.02 -7.40
N ALA A 325 13.83 -12.17 -7.66
CA ALA A 325 15.26 -12.35 -7.52
C ALA A 325 16.06 -11.52 -8.55
N LEU A 326 15.55 -11.40 -9.80
CA LEU A 326 16.13 -10.48 -10.79
C LEU A 326 16.11 -9.04 -10.27
N VAL A 327 14.95 -8.57 -9.81
CA VAL A 327 14.80 -7.18 -9.34
C VAL A 327 15.66 -6.93 -8.09
N CYS A 328 15.64 -7.86 -7.12
CA CYS A 328 16.41 -7.71 -5.88
C CYS A 328 17.93 -7.76 -6.13
N SER A 329 18.41 -8.73 -6.91
CA SER A 329 19.84 -8.82 -7.24
C SER A 329 20.30 -7.65 -8.12
N GLY A 330 19.48 -7.22 -9.07
CA GLY A 330 19.71 -5.98 -9.82
C GLY A 330 19.78 -4.75 -8.92
N PHE A 331 18.90 -4.63 -7.93
CA PHE A 331 18.96 -3.54 -6.97
C PHE A 331 20.21 -3.59 -6.07
N ILE A 332 20.67 -4.77 -5.69
CA ILE A 332 21.94 -4.95 -4.96
C ILE A 332 23.11 -4.39 -5.77
N VAL A 333 23.15 -4.66 -7.08
CA VAL A 333 24.24 -4.23 -7.98
C VAL A 333 24.15 -2.73 -8.32
N PHE A 334 22.97 -2.27 -8.74
CA PHE A 334 22.77 -0.95 -9.32
C PHE A 334 22.13 0.08 -8.38
N GLY A 335 21.54 -0.36 -7.27
CA GLY A 335 20.73 0.47 -6.40
C GLY A 335 21.47 1.68 -5.81
N ARG A 336 22.74 1.53 -5.46
CA ARG A 336 23.54 2.67 -4.96
C ARG A 336 23.72 3.75 -6.01
N ALA A 337 24.15 3.38 -7.21
CA ALA A 337 24.32 4.31 -8.32
C ALA A 337 22.99 4.93 -8.74
N PHE A 338 21.93 4.12 -8.76
CA PHE A 338 20.60 4.61 -9.08
C PHE A 338 20.12 5.66 -8.06
N ILE A 339 20.22 5.40 -6.76
CA ILE A 339 19.78 6.33 -5.71
C ILE A 339 20.59 7.63 -5.76
N ALA A 340 21.90 7.55 -5.93
CA ALA A 340 22.77 8.73 -6.03
C ALA A 340 22.38 9.62 -7.23
N LEU A 341 22.09 9.03 -8.39
CA LEU A 341 21.66 9.77 -9.57
C LEU A 341 20.23 10.31 -9.43
N TRP A 342 19.32 9.52 -8.84
CA TRP A 342 17.90 9.77 -8.82
C TRP A 342 17.47 10.66 -7.65
N ALA A 343 17.87 10.33 -6.43
CA ALA A 343 17.49 11.08 -5.24
C ALA A 343 18.51 12.20 -4.91
N GLY A 344 19.77 12.05 -5.30
CA GLY A 344 20.84 12.99 -5.03
C GLY A 344 21.57 12.73 -3.72
N GLU A 345 22.38 13.69 -3.30
CA GLU A 345 23.18 13.64 -2.06
C GLU A 345 22.29 13.58 -0.81
N GLY A 346 22.76 12.89 0.23
CA GLY A 346 22.06 12.74 1.50
C GLY A 346 21.08 11.58 1.56
N TYR A 347 20.87 10.84 0.45
CA TYR A 347 19.97 9.70 0.40
C TYR A 347 20.68 8.35 0.28
N GLU A 348 22.00 8.30 0.49
CA GLU A 348 22.81 7.08 0.31
C GLU A 348 22.32 5.93 1.22
N ALA A 349 21.89 6.26 2.44
CA ALA A 349 21.37 5.27 3.39
C ALA A 349 20.04 4.66 2.95
N SER A 350 19.29 5.30 2.02
CA SER A 350 18.06 4.74 1.45
C SER A 350 18.30 3.42 0.71
N TYR A 351 19.53 3.19 0.22
CA TYR A 351 19.91 1.90 -0.34
C TYR A 351 19.79 0.76 0.70
N TRP A 352 20.35 0.98 1.89
CA TRP A 352 20.26 0.00 2.97
C TRP A 352 18.84 -0.16 3.50
N VAL A 353 18.10 0.95 3.59
CA VAL A 353 16.66 0.94 3.93
C VAL A 353 15.89 0.05 2.97
N ALA A 354 16.09 0.24 1.66
CA ALA A 354 15.42 -0.57 0.64
C ALA A 354 15.80 -2.06 0.75
N LEU A 355 17.08 -2.40 0.91
CA LEU A 355 17.54 -3.78 1.05
C LEU A 355 17.00 -4.45 2.30
N CYS A 356 17.04 -3.78 3.46
CA CYS A 356 16.50 -4.29 4.72
C CYS A 356 15.00 -4.60 4.63
N ARG A 357 14.28 -3.99 3.70
CA ARG A 357 12.86 -4.26 3.43
C ARG A 357 12.65 -5.25 2.29
N MET A 358 13.32 -5.09 1.15
CA MET A 358 13.12 -5.92 -0.06
C MET A 358 13.53 -7.38 0.14
N VAL A 359 14.68 -7.63 0.78
CA VAL A 359 15.16 -8.99 0.99
C VAL A 359 14.21 -9.80 1.87
N PRO A 360 13.79 -9.33 3.06
CA PRO A 360 12.76 -10.01 3.85
C PRO A 360 11.41 -10.11 3.15
N ALA A 361 10.97 -9.05 2.47
CA ALA A 361 9.70 -9.04 1.75
C ALA A 361 9.64 -10.12 0.66
N THR A 362 10.79 -10.50 0.06
CA THR A 362 10.84 -11.61 -0.91
C THR A 362 10.23 -12.88 -0.34
N VAL A 363 10.50 -13.20 0.94
CA VAL A 363 9.96 -14.39 1.62
C VAL A 363 8.43 -14.38 1.64
N ALA A 364 7.82 -13.24 2.01
CA ALA A 364 6.36 -13.08 2.04
C ALA A 364 5.77 -13.11 0.62
N LEU A 365 6.40 -12.38 -0.29
CA LEU A 365 5.88 -12.13 -1.64
C LEU A 365 5.86 -13.40 -2.52
N ILE A 366 6.83 -14.28 -2.40
CA ILE A 366 6.83 -15.57 -3.12
C ILE A 366 5.79 -16.55 -2.58
N GLN A 367 5.19 -16.26 -1.42
CA GLN A 367 4.16 -17.05 -0.77
C GLN A 367 2.75 -16.47 -0.92
N ASN A 368 2.55 -15.43 -1.74
CA ASN A 368 1.24 -14.77 -1.90
C ASN A 368 0.10 -15.73 -2.27
N ALA A 369 0.37 -16.78 -3.06
CA ALA A 369 -0.62 -17.80 -3.37
C ALA A 369 -1.15 -18.54 -2.12
N GLY A 370 -0.33 -18.66 -1.06
CA GLY A 370 -0.73 -19.26 0.22
C GLY A 370 -1.80 -18.46 0.94
N ILE A 371 -1.78 -17.12 0.80
CA ILE A 371 -2.80 -16.23 1.34
C ILE A 371 -4.16 -16.54 0.70
N GLU A 372 -4.18 -16.70 -0.61
CA GLU A 372 -5.41 -17.04 -1.34
C GLU A 372 -5.90 -18.44 -1.02
N ILE A 373 -5.00 -19.40 -0.77
CA ILE A 373 -5.36 -20.74 -0.30
C ILE A 373 -6.00 -20.67 1.10
N GLN A 374 -5.45 -19.83 2.01
CA GLN A 374 -6.07 -19.60 3.32
C GLN A 374 -7.46 -19.00 3.20
N ARG A 375 -7.68 -18.04 2.29
CA ARG A 375 -8.99 -17.43 2.02
C ARG A 375 -9.98 -18.47 1.46
N ALA A 376 -9.56 -19.24 0.47
CA ALA A 376 -10.39 -20.26 -0.15
C ALA A 376 -10.81 -21.36 0.84
N LYS A 377 -9.93 -21.73 1.78
CA LYS A 377 -10.20 -22.70 2.85
C LYS A 377 -10.89 -22.12 4.08
N ASN A 378 -11.25 -20.82 4.09
CA ASN A 378 -11.83 -20.11 5.24
C ASN A 378 -10.96 -20.15 6.53
N VAL A 379 -9.64 -20.19 6.39
CA VAL A 379 -8.69 -20.19 7.51
C VAL A 379 -7.80 -18.93 7.54
N HIS A 380 -8.28 -17.83 6.97
CA HIS A 380 -7.55 -16.56 6.86
C HIS A 380 -7.28 -15.86 8.20
N GLN A 381 -7.97 -16.25 9.27
CA GLN A 381 -7.74 -15.74 10.63
C GLN A 381 -6.30 -15.97 11.12
N TYR A 382 -5.66 -17.05 10.68
CA TYR A 382 -4.27 -17.34 11.06
C TYR A 382 -3.27 -16.34 10.47
N ARG A 383 -3.57 -15.78 9.31
CA ARG A 383 -2.82 -14.65 8.78
C ARG A 383 -2.97 -13.41 9.64
N ALA A 384 -4.19 -13.07 10.07
CA ALA A 384 -4.43 -11.93 10.94
C ALA A 384 -3.64 -12.06 12.25
N TYR A 385 -3.59 -13.24 12.87
CA TYR A 385 -2.74 -13.47 14.04
C TYR A 385 -1.25 -13.25 13.75
N SER A 386 -0.75 -13.76 12.63
CA SER A 386 0.64 -13.55 12.21
C SER A 386 0.96 -12.06 12.01
N MET A 387 0.06 -11.31 11.39
CA MET A 387 0.23 -9.87 11.16
C MET A 387 0.22 -9.06 12.46
N ILE A 388 -0.63 -9.42 13.43
CA ILE A 388 -0.65 -8.78 14.76
C ILE A 388 0.70 -9.01 15.47
N VAL A 389 1.18 -10.26 15.49
CA VAL A 389 2.49 -10.58 16.07
C VAL A 389 3.60 -9.81 15.37
N MET A 390 3.57 -9.75 14.03
CA MET A 390 4.53 -8.96 13.24
C MET A 390 4.51 -7.48 13.64
N ALA A 391 3.32 -6.87 13.77
CA ALA A 391 3.20 -5.47 14.14
C ALA A 391 3.74 -5.18 15.55
N LEU A 392 3.48 -6.07 16.51
CA LEU A 392 4.01 -5.94 17.88
C LEU A 392 5.54 -6.10 17.93
N VAL A 393 6.08 -7.10 17.24
CA VAL A 393 7.53 -7.31 17.14
C VAL A 393 8.20 -6.13 16.44
N ASN A 394 7.60 -5.66 15.31
CA ASN A 394 8.09 -4.50 14.60
C ASN A 394 8.11 -3.25 15.47
N LEU A 395 7.00 -2.94 16.20
CA LEU A 395 6.92 -1.79 17.09
C LEU A 395 8.06 -1.79 18.12
N VAL A 396 8.24 -2.93 18.83
CA VAL A 396 9.28 -3.05 19.86
C VAL A 396 10.67 -2.88 19.26
N LEU A 397 10.96 -3.59 18.17
CA LEU A 397 12.28 -3.52 17.53
C LEU A 397 12.56 -2.14 16.93
N THR A 398 11.55 -1.49 16.31
CA THR A 398 11.72 -0.16 15.72
C THR A 398 12.09 0.87 16.80
N ILE A 399 11.45 0.87 17.97
CA ILE A 399 11.78 1.80 19.05
C ILE A 399 13.26 1.69 19.48
N PHE A 400 13.80 0.48 19.55
CA PHE A 400 15.21 0.29 19.95
C PHE A 400 16.19 0.52 18.80
N LEU A 401 15.89 0.05 17.59
CA LEU A 401 16.82 0.08 16.48
C LEU A 401 16.86 1.44 15.77
N CYS A 402 15.74 2.18 15.70
CA CYS A 402 15.73 3.50 15.09
C CYS A 402 16.59 4.51 15.88
N GLN A 403 16.59 4.45 17.21
CA GLN A 403 17.42 5.32 18.03
C GLN A 403 18.93 5.08 17.86
N ARG A 404 19.34 3.89 17.42
CA ARG A 404 20.75 3.54 17.19
C ARG A 404 21.20 3.73 15.76
N TRP A 405 20.37 3.38 14.79
CA TRP A 405 20.71 3.28 13.39
C TRP A 405 19.76 4.07 12.47
N GLY A 406 18.95 5.00 13.02
CA GLY A 406 18.04 5.85 12.25
C GLY A 406 17.11 5.06 11.31
N ALA A 407 16.98 5.53 10.08
CA ALA A 407 16.14 4.96 9.04
C ALA A 407 16.49 3.47 8.72
N VAL A 408 17.78 3.14 8.73
CA VAL A 408 18.24 1.76 8.48
C VAL A 408 17.80 0.87 9.63
N GLY A 409 17.87 1.35 10.88
CA GLY A 409 17.42 0.63 12.07
C GLY A 409 15.92 0.32 12.03
N ALA A 410 15.08 1.30 11.69
CA ALA A 410 13.64 1.10 11.54
C ALA A 410 13.33 0.06 10.44
N SER A 411 14.03 0.13 9.31
CA SER A 411 13.85 -0.82 8.22
C SER A 411 14.33 -2.22 8.57
N ALA A 412 15.42 -2.34 9.30
CA ALA A 412 15.91 -3.63 9.80
C ALA A 412 14.92 -4.26 10.79
N ALA A 413 14.30 -3.45 11.67
CA ALA A 413 13.24 -3.91 12.57
C ALA A 413 12.08 -4.52 11.79
N THR A 414 11.57 -3.79 10.79
CA THR A 414 10.49 -4.27 9.91
C THR A 414 10.90 -5.55 9.19
N GLY A 415 12.13 -5.61 8.67
CA GLY A 415 12.66 -6.80 7.98
C GLY A 415 12.78 -8.02 8.89
N ILE A 416 13.29 -7.86 10.11
CA ILE A 416 13.41 -8.93 11.11
C ILE A 416 12.01 -9.43 11.51
N ALA A 417 11.07 -8.52 11.79
CA ALA A 417 9.69 -8.87 12.13
C ALA A 417 9.02 -9.66 10.98
N ALA A 418 9.22 -9.24 9.73
CA ALA A 418 8.71 -9.94 8.55
C ALA A 418 9.30 -11.35 8.43
N ILE A 419 10.62 -11.52 8.57
CA ILE A 419 11.26 -12.84 8.53
C ILE A 419 10.69 -13.75 9.62
N LEU A 420 10.62 -13.28 10.87
CA LEU A 420 10.12 -14.06 11.98
C LEU A 420 8.67 -14.52 11.75
N CYS A 421 7.83 -13.65 11.23
CA CYS A 421 6.43 -13.97 11.03
C CYS A 421 6.17 -14.74 9.75
N ASP A 422 6.76 -14.33 8.61
CA ASP A 422 6.43 -14.93 7.30
C ASP A 422 7.21 -16.23 7.06
N LEU A 423 8.46 -16.33 7.52
CA LEU A 423 9.26 -17.55 7.32
C LEU A 423 8.90 -18.63 8.36
N PHE A 424 8.64 -18.27 9.61
CA PHE A 424 8.39 -19.25 10.67
C PHE A 424 6.89 -19.40 10.96
N LEU A 425 6.23 -18.35 11.46
CA LEU A 425 4.87 -18.46 11.95
C LEU A 425 3.86 -18.75 10.82
N LEU A 426 3.94 -18.03 9.70
CA LEU A 426 3.02 -18.21 8.58
C LEU A 426 3.24 -19.57 7.89
N ASN A 427 4.50 -20.01 7.72
CA ASN A 427 4.79 -21.33 7.17
C ASN A 427 4.31 -22.47 8.08
N TRP A 428 4.38 -22.30 9.41
CA TRP A 428 3.80 -23.24 10.34
C TRP A 428 2.27 -23.34 10.18
N PHE A 429 1.58 -22.22 9.98
CA PHE A 429 0.15 -22.22 9.69
C PHE A 429 -0.18 -22.83 8.32
N TYR A 430 0.63 -22.57 7.29
CA TYR A 430 0.46 -23.23 5.99
C TYR A 430 0.57 -24.75 6.11
N TYR A 431 1.55 -25.24 6.82
CA TYR A 431 1.73 -26.68 7.03
C TYR A 431 0.57 -27.28 7.85
N LYS A 432 0.25 -26.73 9.01
CA LYS A 432 -0.72 -27.30 9.97
C LYS A 432 -2.19 -27.11 9.56
N LYS A 433 -2.54 -25.97 8.95
CA LYS A 433 -3.93 -25.56 8.73
C LYS A 433 -4.38 -25.66 7.28
N THR A 434 -3.48 -25.43 6.33
CA THR A 434 -3.83 -25.57 4.89
C THR A 434 -3.43 -26.89 4.29
N GLY A 435 -2.52 -27.64 4.93
CA GLY A 435 -2.00 -28.90 4.43
C GLY A 435 -1.01 -28.77 3.27
N ILE A 436 -0.44 -27.57 3.07
CA ILE A 436 0.60 -27.34 2.06
C ILE A 436 1.91 -27.94 2.52
N ASN A 437 2.60 -28.64 1.63
CA ASN A 437 3.95 -29.17 1.91
C ASN A 437 4.99 -28.04 1.75
N VAL A 438 5.21 -27.31 2.85
CA VAL A 438 6.13 -26.18 2.93
C VAL A 438 7.60 -26.60 2.71
N PHE A 439 8.00 -27.78 3.19
CA PHE A 439 9.37 -28.29 3.01
C PHE A 439 9.68 -28.53 1.54
N ARG A 440 8.76 -29.15 0.79
CA ARG A 440 8.89 -29.35 -0.65
C ARG A 440 8.93 -28.02 -1.39
N TYR A 441 8.17 -27.02 -0.94
CA TYR A 441 8.19 -25.68 -1.50
C TYR A 441 9.57 -25.04 -1.36
N TRP A 442 10.11 -24.94 -0.15
CA TRP A 442 11.41 -24.31 0.10
C TRP A 442 12.55 -25.04 -0.58
N LYS A 443 12.52 -26.39 -0.65
CA LYS A 443 13.49 -27.17 -1.41
C LYS A 443 13.52 -26.76 -2.90
N ASN A 444 12.34 -26.48 -3.49
CA ASN A 444 12.28 -26.03 -4.89
C ASN A 444 12.80 -24.60 -5.06
N ILE A 445 12.51 -23.68 -4.14
CA ILE A 445 13.02 -22.32 -4.16
C ILE A 445 14.55 -22.32 -4.00
N LEU A 446 15.09 -23.05 -3.02
CA LEU A 446 16.55 -23.16 -2.81
C LEU A 446 17.27 -23.76 -4.03
N ARG A 447 16.68 -24.77 -4.68
CA ARG A 447 17.25 -25.31 -5.92
C ARG A 447 17.28 -24.28 -7.05
N GLN A 448 16.26 -23.45 -7.14
CA GLN A 448 16.20 -22.38 -8.13
C GLN A 448 17.20 -21.25 -7.82
N SER A 449 17.50 -21.00 -6.54
CA SER A 449 18.50 -20.00 -6.10
C SER A 449 19.91 -20.31 -6.61
N ALA A 450 20.23 -21.57 -6.89
CA ALA A 450 21.52 -21.94 -7.50
C ALA A 450 21.72 -21.28 -8.89
N GLY A 451 20.63 -21.04 -9.63
CA GLY A 451 20.70 -20.32 -10.92
C GLY A 451 21.10 -18.84 -10.80
N LEU A 452 21.03 -18.26 -9.60
CA LEU A 452 21.42 -16.87 -9.36
C LEU A 452 22.94 -16.68 -9.24
N ILE A 453 23.71 -17.74 -9.07
CA ILE A 453 25.17 -17.67 -8.83
C ILE A 453 25.85 -16.93 -9.99
N VAL A 454 25.57 -17.32 -11.22
CA VAL A 454 26.18 -16.71 -12.41
C VAL A 454 25.83 -15.24 -12.56
N PRO A 455 24.52 -14.84 -12.55
CA PRO A 455 24.17 -13.43 -12.56
C PRO A 455 24.79 -12.62 -11.41
N CYS A 456 24.84 -13.17 -10.20
CA CYS A 456 25.45 -12.48 -9.06
C CYS A 456 26.94 -12.24 -9.25
N ILE A 457 27.69 -13.22 -9.79
CA ILE A 457 29.11 -13.07 -10.11
C ILE A 457 29.29 -11.99 -11.19
N CYS A 458 28.52 -12.05 -12.29
CA CYS A 458 28.54 -11.01 -13.32
C CYS A 458 28.19 -9.63 -12.75
N GLY A 459 27.17 -9.55 -11.91
CA GLY A 459 26.77 -8.32 -11.23
C GLY A 459 27.89 -7.75 -10.36
N PHE A 460 28.60 -8.60 -9.63
CA PHE A 460 29.75 -8.17 -8.82
C PHE A 460 30.85 -7.53 -9.70
N PHE A 461 31.21 -8.13 -10.83
CA PHE A 461 32.18 -7.56 -11.76
C PHE A 461 31.66 -6.26 -12.38
N ILE A 462 30.40 -6.18 -12.78
CA ILE A 462 29.78 -4.94 -13.27
C ILE A 462 29.87 -3.84 -12.19
N ALA A 463 29.46 -4.13 -10.95
CA ALA A 463 29.52 -3.17 -9.85
C ALA A 463 30.95 -2.62 -9.57
N ARG A 464 31.98 -3.46 -9.81
CA ARG A 464 33.37 -3.10 -9.52
C ARG A 464 34.05 -2.33 -10.65
N TYR A 465 33.74 -2.66 -11.91
CA TYR A 465 34.50 -2.15 -13.06
C TYR A 465 33.69 -1.20 -13.96
N ALA A 466 32.37 -1.22 -13.90
CA ALA A 466 31.54 -0.38 -14.75
C ALA A 466 31.39 1.04 -14.19
N SER A 467 31.59 2.05 -15.06
CA SER A 467 31.26 3.43 -14.72
C SER A 467 29.75 3.63 -14.79
N MET A 468 29.14 4.05 -13.69
CA MET A 468 27.67 4.25 -13.55
C MET A 468 27.34 5.71 -13.21
N GLN A 469 28.05 6.65 -13.83
CA GLN A 469 27.91 8.08 -13.54
C GLN A 469 26.77 8.77 -14.32
N SER A 470 26.15 8.08 -15.27
CA SER A 470 25.06 8.60 -16.09
C SER A 470 23.89 7.62 -16.13
N TYR A 471 22.66 8.14 -16.29
CA TYR A 471 21.47 7.32 -16.51
C TYR A 471 21.59 6.39 -17.72
N ILE A 472 22.27 6.83 -18.80
CA ILE A 472 22.45 6.03 -20.01
C ILE A 472 23.35 4.84 -19.73
N THR A 473 24.53 5.05 -19.11
CA THR A 473 25.46 3.98 -18.77
C THR A 473 24.86 3.00 -17.78
N LEU A 474 24.12 3.52 -16.78
CA LEU A 474 23.40 2.68 -15.82
C LEU A 474 22.34 1.80 -16.51
N ALA A 475 21.52 2.39 -17.40
CA ALA A 475 20.50 1.64 -18.14
C ALA A 475 21.10 0.55 -19.04
N LEU A 476 22.22 0.83 -19.72
CA LEU A 476 22.94 -0.15 -20.54
C LEU A 476 23.40 -1.35 -19.69
N TRP A 477 24.00 -1.10 -18.54
CA TRP A 477 24.47 -2.17 -17.66
C TRP A 477 23.32 -2.96 -17.03
N ILE A 478 22.19 -2.33 -16.73
CA ILE A 478 20.96 -3.02 -16.28
C ILE A 478 20.46 -3.99 -17.37
N VAL A 479 20.44 -3.56 -18.63
CA VAL A 479 20.03 -4.41 -19.76
C VAL A 479 21.00 -5.58 -19.94
N VAL A 480 22.32 -5.33 -19.86
CA VAL A 480 23.33 -6.40 -19.94
C VAL A 480 23.13 -7.40 -18.81
N TYR A 481 22.92 -6.92 -17.57
CA TYR A 481 22.67 -7.79 -16.42
C TYR A 481 21.40 -8.63 -16.58
N ALA A 482 20.31 -8.00 -17.04
CA ALA A 482 19.05 -8.70 -17.29
C ALA A 482 19.16 -9.76 -18.40
N ALA A 483 20.03 -9.54 -19.40
CA ALA A 483 20.29 -10.53 -20.46
C ALA A 483 21.12 -11.74 -19.99
N VAL A 484 21.97 -11.55 -18.98
CA VAL A 484 22.76 -12.63 -18.36
C VAL A 484 21.92 -13.45 -17.37
N TYR A 485 20.92 -12.83 -16.76
CA TYR A 485 19.99 -13.46 -15.82
C TYR A 485 19.05 -14.45 -16.51
#